data_0095ae32519b333620071df86c756641
#
_entry.id   0095ae32519b333620071df86c756641
#
_cell.length_a   1.000
_cell.length_b   1.000
_cell.length_c   1.000
_cell.angle_alpha   90.00
_cell.angle_beta   90.00
_cell.angle_gamma   90.00
#
_symmetry.space_group_name_H-M   'P 1'
#
loop_
_entity.id
_entity.type
_entity.pdbx_description
1 polymer ?
#
loop_
_entity_poly.entity_id
_entity_poly.type
_entity_poly.pdbx_seq_one_letter_code
_entity_poly.pdbx_strand_id
1 'polypeptide(L)'
;MKLARLLFVVMLCFVIPASTFASDASSGYKVTYDGGSIPDTKVGTGMRLVISGDHIKLVKDNTEIANIPASAITEISYGQDVHRRVGAAIGLAVISFGVGALMALTKSKKHYVGLTWADGDKKGGLAVQCDKNDYRGVLAALEGVSGKKAVNSDTMTVKN
;
A
#
# COMPACT_ATOMS: atom_id res chain seq x y z
N MET A 1 -52.57 -31.05 -11.60
CA MET A 1 -52.23 -29.62 -11.70
C MET A 1 -51.51 -29.06 -10.49
N LYS A 2 -51.64 -29.57 -9.26
CA LYS A 2 -50.94 -29.03 -8.08
C LYS A 2 -49.47 -29.48 -7.99
N LEU A 3 -49.16 -30.70 -8.45
CA LEU A 3 -47.79 -31.25 -8.44
C LEU A 3 -46.84 -30.58 -9.42
N ALA A 4 -47.35 -30.19 -10.61
CA ALA A 4 -46.58 -29.46 -11.62
C ALA A 4 -46.21 -28.03 -11.18
N ARG A 5 -47.07 -27.37 -10.38
CA ARG A 5 -46.79 -26.07 -9.81
C ARG A 5 -45.71 -26.14 -8.69
N LEU A 6 -45.69 -27.21 -7.92
CA LEU A 6 -44.71 -27.42 -6.85
C LEU A 6 -43.30 -27.64 -7.43
N LEU A 7 -43.20 -28.42 -8.53
CA LEU A 7 -41.95 -28.67 -9.24
C LEU A 7 -41.38 -27.39 -9.88
N PHE A 8 -42.22 -26.48 -10.35
CA PHE A 8 -41.78 -25.22 -10.97
C PHE A 8 -41.21 -24.23 -9.92
N VAL A 9 -41.76 -24.26 -8.70
CA VAL A 9 -41.28 -23.39 -7.60
C VAL A 9 -39.94 -23.88 -7.05
N VAL A 10 -39.74 -25.19 -7.00
CA VAL A 10 -38.46 -25.78 -6.52
C VAL A 10 -37.33 -25.56 -7.53
N MET A 11 -37.63 -25.51 -8.84
CA MET A 11 -36.63 -25.29 -9.88
C MET A 11 -36.20 -23.82 -9.98
N LEU A 12 -37.01 -22.86 -9.47
CA LEU A 12 -36.68 -21.42 -9.51
C LEU A 12 -35.74 -20.97 -8.40
N CYS A 13 -35.55 -21.78 -7.35
CA CYS A 13 -34.70 -21.46 -6.21
C CYS A 13 -33.20 -21.78 -6.42
N PHE A 14 -32.79 -22.34 -7.56
CA PHE A 14 -31.40 -22.76 -7.79
C PHE A 14 -30.58 -21.84 -8.71
N VAL A 15 -31.13 -20.69 -9.10
CA VAL A 15 -30.35 -19.66 -9.80
C VAL A 15 -29.81 -18.69 -8.75
N ILE A 16 -28.86 -19.15 -7.94
CA ILE A 16 -28.00 -18.25 -7.17
C ILE A 16 -27.01 -17.66 -8.19
N PRO A 17 -27.06 -16.35 -8.51
CA PRO A 17 -25.98 -15.76 -9.27
C PRO A 17 -24.73 -15.90 -8.41
N ALA A 18 -23.81 -16.75 -8.83
CA ALA A 18 -22.45 -16.69 -8.35
C ALA A 18 -21.92 -15.31 -8.73
N SER A 19 -22.04 -14.36 -7.80
CA SER A 19 -21.34 -13.08 -7.90
C SER A 19 -19.86 -13.43 -7.88
N THR A 20 -19.29 -13.67 -9.04
CA THR A 20 -17.85 -13.66 -9.21
C THR A 20 -17.41 -12.26 -8.88
N PHE A 21 -16.90 -12.07 -7.66
CA PHE A 21 -16.07 -10.92 -7.36
C PHE A 21 -14.85 -11.04 -8.27
N ALA A 22 -14.99 -10.53 -9.49
CA ALA A 22 -13.86 -10.23 -10.33
C ALA A 22 -13.08 -9.15 -9.56
N SER A 23 -12.04 -9.58 -8.87
CA SER A 23 -11.06 -8.69 -8.29
C SER A 23 -10.43 -7.97 -9.48
N ASP A 24 -10.88 -6.74 -9.73
CA ASP A 24 -10.29 -5.91 -10.76
C ASP A 24 -8.80 -5.75 -10.45
N ALA A 25 -7.98 -6.52 -11.16
CA ALA A 25 -6.52 -6.42 -11.10
C ALA A 25 -6.00 -5.05 -11.53
N SER A 26 -6.90 -4.17 -11.96
CA SER A 26 -6.62 -2.78 -12.33
C SER A 26 -6.88 -1.77 -11.21
N SER A 27 -7.53 -2.16 -10.11
CA SER A 27 -7.83 -1.27 -8.99
C SER A 27 -6.63 -1.18 -8.03
N GLY A 28 -5.78 -0.19 -8.25
CA GLY A 28 -4.69 0.14 -7.35
C GLY A 28 -4.43 1.64 -7.38
N TYR A 29 -3.87 2.17 -6.32
CA TYR A 29 -3.51 3.57 -6.21
C TYR A 29 -2.26 3.87 -7.05
N LYS A 30 -2.29 4.93 -7.84
CA LYS A 30 -1.10 5.42 -8.53
C LYS A 30 -0.17 6.06 -7.51
N VAL A 31 1.06 5.55 -7.47
CA VAL A 31 2.08 6.06 -6.55
C VAL A 31 3.41 6.23 -7.28
N THR A 32 4.28 7.06 -6.74
CA THR A 32 5.66 7.18 -7.21
C THR A 32 6.58 6.64 -6.12
N TYR A 33 7.45 5.72 -6.47
CA TYR A 33 8.45 5.18 -5.54
C TYR A 33 9.45 6.27 -5.16
N ASP A 34 9.65 6.47 -3.87
CA ASP A 34 10.49 7.52 -3.35
C ASP A 34 11.69 6.98 -2.55
N GLY A 35 11.74 5.67 -2.34
CA GLY A 35 12.86 4.97 -1.74
C GLY A 35 12.44 3.79 -0.87
N GLY A 36 13.40 2.97 -0.52
CA GLY A 36 13.19 1.80 0.33
C GLY A 36 14.05 0.61 -0.08
N SER A 37 13.65 -0.57 0.37
CA SER A 37 14.38 -1.83 0.16
C SER A 37 13.88 -2.65 -1.04
N ILE A 38 13.09 -2.05 -1.94
CA ILE A 38 12.63 -2.77 -3.14
C ILE A 38 13.79 -2.86 -4.15
N PRO A 39 14.22 -4.08 -4.51
CA PRO A 39 15.34 -4.26 -5.43
C PRO A 39 15.07 -3.61 -6.80
N ASP A 40 16.13 -3.19 -7.47
CA ASP A 40 16.14 -2.71 -8.85
C ASP A 40 15.12 -1.60 -9.17
N THR A 41 14.67 -0.89 -8.14
CA THR A 41 13.67 0.16 -8.30
C THR A 41 14.29 1.54 -8.05
N LYS A 42 14.24 2.39 -9.07
CA LYS A 42 14.79 3.76 -9.00
C LYS A 42 13.76 4.71 -8.39
N VAL A 43 14.25 5.65 -7.59
CA VAL A 43 13.43 6.78 -7.10
C VAL A 43 12.81 7.53 -8.29
N GLY A 44 11.55 7.93 -8.15
CA GLY A 44 10.78 8.58 -9.21
C GLY A 44 10.03 7.60 -10.13
N THR A 45 10.18 6.28 -9.93
CA THR A 45 9.45 5.29 -10.72
C THR A 45 7.96 5.30 -10.37
N GLY A 46 7.12 5.53 -11.38
CA GLY A 46 5.66 5.39 -11.28
C GLY A 46 5.25 3.93 -11.20
N MET A 47 4.32 3.61 -10.30
CA MET A 47 3.81 2.26 -10.11
C MET A 47 2.40 2.26 -9.54
N ARG A 48 1.81 1.10 -9.37
CA ARG A 48 0.53 0.91 -8.67
C ARG A 48 0.75 0.20 -7.35
N LEU A 49 0.14 0.74 -6.32
CA LEU A 49 0.03 0.11 -5.01
C LEU A 49 -1.34 -0.57 -4.93
N VAL A 50 -1.36 -1.88 -4.95
CA VAL A 50 -2.58 -2.70 -4.82
C VAL A 50 -2.66 -3.22 -3.40
N ILE A 51 -3.75 -2.88 -2.72
CA ILE A 51 -4.01 -3.32 -1.34
C ILE A 51 -5.24 -4.21 -1.40
N SER A 52 -5.06 -5.49 -1.20
CA SER A 52 -6.12 -6.48 -1.40
C SER A 52 -6.01 -7.62 -0.40
N GLY A 53 -7.07 -7.84 0.36
CA GLY A 53 -7.13 -8.92 1.33
C GLY A 53 -6.03 -8.82 2.36
N ASP A 54 -5.13 -9.77 2.34
CA ASP A 54 -4.00 -9.92 3.26
C ASP A 54 -2.65 -9.54 2.66
N HIS A 55 -2.65 -8.94 1.45
CA HIS A 55 -1.43 -8.59 0.73
C HIS A 55 -1.41 -7.13 0.24
N ILE A 56 -0.21 -6.57 0.25
CA ILE A 56 0.12 -5.27 -0.32
C ILE A 56 1.12 -5.49 -1.44
N LYS A 57 0.72 -5.18 -2.66
CA LYS A 57 1.52 -5.43 -3.86
C LYS A 57 1.95 -4.14 -4.52
N LEU A 58 3.17 -4.13 -5.00
CA LEU A 58 3.68 -3.09 -5.91
C LEU A 58 3.75 -3.65 -7.31
N VAL A 59 3.08 -2.98 -8.24
CA VAL A 59 3.00 -3.39 -9.64
C VAL A 59 3.55 -2.29 -10.53
N LYS A 60 4.51 -2.64 -11.35
CA LYS A 60 5.10 -1.77 -12.38
C LYS A 60 4.93 -2.45 -13.76
N ASP A 61 4.40 -1.71 -14.73
CA ASP A 61 4.22 -2.21 -16.11
C ASP A 61 3.54 -3.60 -16.16
N ASN A 62 2.48 -3.78 -15.32
CA ASN A 62 1.76 -5.03 -15.11
C ASN A 62 2.58 -6.19 -14.49
N THR A 63 3.79 -5.92 -14.03
CA THR A 63 4.63 -6.89 -13.34
C THR A 63 4.61 -6.61 -11.83
N GLU A 64 4.34 -7.63 -11.03
CA GLU A 64 4.45 -7.57 -9.57
C GLU A 64 5.94 -7.50 -9.21
N ILE A 65 6.38 -6.40 -8.59
CA ILE A 65 7.76 -6.19 -8.17
C ILE A 65 7.97 -6.39 -6.68
N ALA A 66 6.90 -6.34 -5.90
CA ALA A 66 6.92 -6.68 -4.48
C ALA A 66 5.55 -7.16 -4.03
N ASN A 67 5.55 -8.10 -3.09
CA ASN A 67 4.36 -8.66 -2.45
C ASN A 67 4.65 -8.78 -0.95
N ILE A 68 3.93 -8.00 -0.16
CA ILE A 68 4.16 -7.84 1.27
C ILE A 68 2.91 -8.34 2.00
N PRO A 69 3.02 -9.38 2.84
CA PRO A 69 1.89 -9.79 3.66
C PRO A 69 1.48 -8.67 4.61
N ALA A 70 0.19 -8.39 4.71
CA ALA A 70 -0.32 -7.35 5.59
C ALA A 70 0.01 -7.62 7.07
N SER A 71 0.07 -8.91 7.46
CA SER A 71 0.49 -9.34 8.79
C SER A 71 1.95 -9.05 9.12
N ALA A 72 2.81 -8.93 8.10
CA ALA A 72 4.22 -8.60 8.26
C ALA A 72 4.45 -7.10 8.51
N ILE A 73 3.46 -6.24 8.28
CA ILE A 73 3.59 -4.79 8.47
C ILE A 73 3.85 -4.48 9.94
N THR A 74 4.94 -3.77 10.18
CA THR A 74 5.34 -3.31 11.51
C THR A 74 4.89 -1.89 11.78
N GLU A 75 4.94 -1.03 10.78
CA GLU A 75 4.53 0.36 10.91
C GLU A 75 4.03 0.94 9.57
N ILE A 76 3.04 1.81 9.67
CA ILE A 76 2.59 2.72 8.62
C ILE A 76 2.91 4.13 9.08
N SER A 77 3.52 4.94 8.21
CA SER A 77 3.83 6.34 8.50
C SER A 77 3.38 7.25 7.37
N TYR A 78 3.09 8.51 7.69
CA TYR A 78 2.77 9.53 6.69
C TYR A 78 3.35 10.88 7.09
N GLY A 79 3.59 11.76 6.11
CA GLY A 79 4.16 13.09 6.33
C GLY A 79 5.41 13.33 5.49
N GLN A 80 6.11 14.44 5.77
CA GLN A 80 7.29 14.83 5.00
C GLN A 80 8.56 14.06 5.45
N ASP A 81 8.61 13.62 6.70
CA ASP A 81 9.75 12.91 7.29
C ASP A 81 9.68 11.39 7.20
N VAL A 82 8.78 10.87 6.36
CA VAL A 82 8.60 9.42 6.14
C VAL A 82 9.90 8.70 5.80
N HIS A 83 10.77 9.32 4.98
CA HIS A 83 12.04 8.74 4.57
C HIS A 83 12.96 8.42 5.74
N ARG A 84 13.09 9.35 6.68
CA ARG A 84 13.91 9.17 7.88
C ARG A 84 13.40 8.01 8.72
N ARG A 85 12.08 7.90 8.82
CA ARG A 85 11.42 6.89 9.62
C ARG A 85 11.59 5.49 9.01
N VAL A 86 11.33 5.36 7.71
CA VAL A 86 11.55 4.11 6.97
C VAL A 86 13.02 3.71 7.03
N GLY A 87 13.96 4.63 6.76
CA GLY A 87 15.39 4.37 6.80
C GLY A 87 15.86 3.86 8.16
N ALA A 88 15.41 4.50 9.24
CA ALA A 88 15.77 4.09 10.61
C ALA A 88 15.21 2.69 10.93
N ALA A 89 14.00 2.37 10.51
CA ALA A 89 13.35 1.10 10.82
C ALA A 89 14.03 -0.11 10.14
N ILE A 90 14.58 0.08 8.94
CA ILE A 90 15.27 -1.01 8.21
C ILE A 90 16.78 -1.06 8.47
N GLY A 91 17.28 -0.19 9.37
CA GLY A 91 18.70 -0.20 9.76
C GLY A 91 19.65 0.30 8.67
N LEU A 92 19.13 0.94 7.62
CA LEU A 92 19.94 1.57 6.60
C LEU A 92 20.22 3.01 7.02
N ALA A 93 21.42 3.22 7.56
CA ALA A 93 21.86 4.53 8.04
C ALA A 93 21.86 5.62 6.94
N VAL A 94 21.90 5.22 5.68
CA VAL A 94 21.80 6.10 4.52
C VAL A 94 21.16 5.32 3.37
N ILE A 95 19.84 5.26 3.31
CA ILE A 95 19.26 5.09 2.00
C ILE A 95 19.48 6.43 1.32
N SER A 96 20.23 6.40 0.24
CA SER A 96 20.36 7.53 -0.67
C SER A 96 18.98 7.79 -1.28
N PHE A 97 18.10 8.43 -0.53
CA PHE A 97 16.88 9.01 -1.05
C PHE A 97 17.35 10.16 -1.94
N GLY A 98 17.62 9.84 -3.18
CA GLY A 98 18.40 10.67 -4.09
C GLY A 98 17.77 12.02 -4.46
N VAL A 99 16.73 12.45 -3.76
CA VAL A 99 16.03 13.69 -4.13
C VAL A 99 15.52 14.49 -2.93
N GLY A 100 15.67 14.02 -1.71
CA GLY A 100 15.18 14.77 -0.54
C GLY A 100 15.73 16.18 -0.42
N ALA A 101 16.95 16.41 -0.90
CA ALA A 101 17.58 17.73 -0.85
C ALA A 101 17.08 18.70 -1.94
N LEU A 102 16.61 18.21 -3.07
CA LEU A 102 16.09 19.06 -4.15
C LEU A 102 14.60 19.39 -4.00
N MET A 103 13.88 18.66 -3.19
CA MET A 103 12.43 18.84 -2.99
C MET A 103 12.07 19.96 -2.01
N ALA A 104 13.00 20.44 -1.21
CA ALA A 104 12.80 21.60 -0.35
C ALA A 104 12.48 22.89 -1.13
N LEU A 105 12.73 22.91 -2.44
CA LEU A 105 12.53 24.09 -3.30
C LEU A 105 11.19 24.09 -4.04
N THR A 106 10.46 22.99 -4.07
CA THR A 106 9.14 22.95 -4.71
C THR A 106 8.04 23.17 -3.66
N LYS A 107 7.32 24.29 -3.78
CA LYS A 107 6.19 24.68 -2.90
C LYS A 107 4.99 23.71 -2.93
N SER A 108 5.06 22.59 -3.58
CA SER A 108 4.00 21.59 -3.63
C SER A 108 4.11 20.67 -2.43
N LYS A 109 3.14 20.70 -1.54
CA LYS A 109 3.01 19.73 -0.43
C LYS A 109 2.74 18.35 -1.03
N LYS A 110 3.75 17.51 -1.06
CA LYS A 110 3.64 16.13 -1.48
C LYS A 110 3.16 15.27 -0.31
N HIS A 111 2.39 14.24 -0.62
CA HIS A 111 1.89 13.31 0.38
C HIS A 111 2.70 12.03 0.32
N TYR A 112 3.50 11.79 1.34
CA TYR A 112 4.31 10.58 1.45
C TYR A 112 3.66 9.59 2.41
N VAL A 113 3.71 8.33 2.02
CA VAL A 113 3.29 7.19 2.84
C VAL A 113 4.47 6.24 2.92
N GLY A 114 4.81 5.84 4.14
CA GLY A 114 5.86 4.88 4.42
C GLY A 114 5.29 3.60 5.00
N LEU A 115 5.88 2.49 4.60
CA LEU A 115 5.62 1.17 5.13
C LEU A 115 6.91 0.57 5.62
N THR A 116 6.88 -0.10 6.76
CA THR A 116 7.94 -1.00 7.19
C THR A 116 7.34 -2.36 7.52
N TRP A 117 8.09 -3.40 7.26
CA TRP A 117 7.67 -4.77 7.51
C TRP A 117 8.82 -5.61 8.01
N ALA A 118 8.48 -6.71 8.67
CA ALA A 118 9.41 -7.74 9.08
C ALA A 118 8.77 -9.11 8.81
N ASP A 119 9.50 -9.95 8.07
CA ASP A 119 9.12 -11.31 7.78
C ASP A 119 10.29 -12.22 8.17
N GLY A 120 10.18 -12.86 9.33
CA GLY A 120 11.30 -13.53 9.98
C GLY A 120 12.46 -12.55 10.24
N ASP A 121 13.65 -12.92 9.77
CA ASP A 121 14.85 -12.08 9.90
C ASP A 121 14.95 -10.97 8.84
N LYS A 122 14.08 -10.96 7.85
CA LYS A 122 14.08 -9.98 6.77
C LYS A 122 13.28 -8.77 7.18
N LYS A 123 13.93 -7.62 7.20
CA LYS A 123 13.27 -6.32 7.39
C LYS A 123 13.26 -5.57 6.07
N GLY A 124 12.15 -4.92 5.80
CA GLY A 124 12.02 -4.09 4.62
C GLY A 124 11.23 -2.83 4.91
N GLY A 125 11.31 -1.92 3.98
CA GLY A 125 10.54 -0.69 4.03
C GLY A 125 10.48 -0.03 2.68
N LEU A 126 9.45 0.78 2.49
CA LEU A 126 9.30 1.60 1.30
C LEU A 126 8.65 2.93 1.65
N ALA A 127 9.03 3.95 0.91
CA ALA A 127 8.37 5.24 0.89
C ALA A 127 7.81 5.47 -0.51
N VAL A 128 6.55 5.90 -0.58
CA VAL A 128 5.88 6.26 -1.84
C VAL A 128 5.25 7.63 -1.71
N GLN A 129 5.26 8.37 -2.82
CA GLN A 129 4.50 9.59 -2.98
C GLN A 129 3.13 9.23 -3.55
N CYS A 130 2.08 9.65 -2.87
CA CYS A 130 0.69 9.48 -3.30
C CYS A 130 0.12 10.79 -3.87
N ASP A 131 -0.91 10.67 -4.71
CA ASP A 131 -1.71 11.82 -5.12
C ASP A 131 -2.46 12.39 -3.92
N LYS A 132 -2.71 13.72 -3.97
CA LYS A 132 -3.42 14.46 -2.92
C LYS A 132 -4.82 13.87 -2.64
N ASN A 133 -5.48 13.34 -3.65
CA ASN A 133 -6.84 12.81 -3.51
C ASN A 133 -6.83 11.38 -2.97
N ASP A 134 -5.77 10.63 -3.22
CA ASP A 134 -5.69 9.19 -2.95
C ASP A 134 -5.03 8.86 -1.61
N TYR A 135 -4.14 9.73 -1.08
CA TYR A 135 -3.31 9.38 0.08
C TYR A 135 -4.11 8.95 1.32
N ARG A 136 -5.28 9.57 1.56
CA ARG A 136 -6.15 9.19 2.69
C ARG A 136 -6.78 7.81 2.47
N GLY A 137 -7.17 7.51 1.24
CA GLY A 137 -7.66 6.19 0.85
C GLY A 137 -6.59 5.12 1.01
N VAL A 138 -5.36 5.43 0.61
CA VAL A 138 -4.20 4.55 0.81
C VAL A 138 -3.99 4.26 2.29
N LEU A 139 -3.96 5.30 3.14
CA LEU A 139 -3.78 5.12 4.59
C LEU A 139 -4.89 4.27 5.20
N ALA A 140 -6.15 4.58 4.89
CA ALA A 140 -7.30 3.84 5.41
C ALA A 140 -7.27 2.36 4.98
N ALA A 141 -6.92 2.08 3.71
CA ALA A 141 -6.81 0.73 3.21
C ALA A 141 -5.67 -0.03 3.89
N LEU A 142 -4.49 0.58 4.05
CA LEU A 142 -3.35 -0.01 4.75
C LEU A 142 -3.65 -0.31 6.22
N GLU A 143 -4.28 0.65 6.93
CA GLU A 143 -4.72 0.45 8.30
C GLU A 143 -5.73 -0.70 8.42
N GLY A 144 -6.66 -0.77 7.46
CA GLY A 144 -7.71 -1.79 7.43
C GLY A 144 -7.14 -3.21 7.28
N VAL A 145 -6.19 -3.42 6.37
CA VAL A 145 -5.65 -4.77 6.11
C VAL A 145 -4.58 -5.18 7.14
N SER A 146 -3.81 -4.24 7.68
CA SER A 146 -2.72 -4.54 8.61
C SER A 146 -3.11 -4.48 10.09
N GLY A 147 -4.23 -3.82 10.41
CA GLY A 147 -4.62 -3.52 11.79
C GLY A 147 -3.73 -2.50 12.50
N LYS A 148 -2.78 -1.87 11.79
CA LYS A 148 -1.85 -0.89 12.33
C LYS A 148 -2.37 0.52 12.08
N LYS A 149 -2.22 1.41 13.07
CA LYS A 149 -2.53 2.84 12.90
C LYS A 149 -1.38 3.58 12.26
N ALA A 150 -1.71 4.45 11.32
CA ALA A 150 -0.71 5.30 10.67
C ALA A 150 -0.20 6.39 11.64
N VAL A 151 1.12 6.56 11.67
CA VAL A 151 1.82 7.52 12.53
C VAL A 151 2.25 8.72 11.70
N ASN A 152 1.97 9.92 12.19
CA ASN A 152 2.46 11.14 11.56
C ASN A 152 3.97 11.28 11.81
N SER A 153 4.76 11.29 10.75
CA SER A 153 6.21 11.44 10.82
C SER A 153 6.65 12.87 11.18
N ASP A 154 5.82 13.87 10.86
CA ASP A 154 6.15 15.28 11.06
C ASP A 154 6.02 15.72 12.54
N THR A 155 5.33 14.92 13.37
CA THR A 155 5.13 15.24 14.80
C THR A 155 6.24 14.71 15.70
N MET A 156 7.22 13.98 15.15
CA MET A 156 8.35 13.48 15.91
C MET A 156 9.41 14.57 16.05
N THR A 157 9.28 15.38 17.09
CA THR A 157 10.39 16.20 17.56
C THR A 157 11.52 15.25 17.98
N VAL A 158 12.65 15.31 17.28
CA VAL A 158 13.87 14.66 17.73
C VAL A 158 14.23 15.32 19.07
N LYS A 159 14.01 14.60 20.15
CA LYS A 159 14.60 14.98 21.43
C LYS A 159 16.09 14.78 21.30
N ASN A 160 16.81 15.87 21.11
CA ASN A 160 18.27 15.91 21.31
C ASN A 160 18.60 15.63 22.76
#